data_0e7d0e7c30eace2b8bdf8518e7f560d3
#
_entry.id   0e7d0e7c30eace2b8bdf8518e7f560d3
#
_cell.length_a   1.000
_cell.length_b   1.000
_cell.length_c   1.000
_cell.angle_alpha   90.00
_cell.angle_beta   90.00
_cell.angle_gamma   90.00
#
_symmetry.space_group_name_H-M   'P 1'
#
loop_
_entity.id
_entity.type
_entity.pdbx_description
1 polymer ?
#
loop_
_entity_poly.entity_id
_entity_poly.type
_entity_poly.pdbx_seq_one_letter_code
_entity_poly.pdbx_strand_id
1 'polypeptide(L)'
;MRLALPQRLRTRRPTRRQLSTALAVLALAALAAAAWLHEGASQADVELNDGGVWVTSTSQHLVARLNYPSRQVDGAIRTASDSFDVTQSADHVLVPDTAASTVSTVDPTTVSLSTGTPLTSGVAISQGADRVISVSSSEGTVRATTVSAIGSLSAAPALIENEPEVVAVAGTDGSVHAVSPRTGTITTVPVRSTGWDRPRTEAASLTAGTDVAVTAVGARTVVLERGTGVLHLPGGRTLDLGESGLTLQQPGPDSDTVLVASRTALLSVSMDGSGSTSLPASDEGEAPVGVAAAPVRLSGCVYAAWSGSGQFVRQCSGQTETRHDEKLASSTAPVFRVNRDAIVLNDVIEGTVWLPDEELVLVENWTDVTSQTDEDAANKDDSAQTSESQSLPERT
;
A
#
# COMPACT_ATOMS: atom_id res chain seq x y z
N MET A 1 -82.96 48.14 15.93
CA MET A 1 -81.70 47.45 15.97
C MET A 1 -81.91 46.00 15.59
N ARG A 2 -81.72 45.60 14.30
CA ARG A 2 -82.10 44.24 13.86
C ARG A 2 -80.76 43.50 13.66
N LEU A 3 -80.51 42.46 14.42
CA LEU A 3 -79.38 41.56 14.32
C LEU A 3 -79.58 40.62 13.11
N ALA A 4 -78.64 40.62 12.19
CA ALA A 4 -78.62 39.69 11.08
C ALA A 4 -77.94 38.37 11.53
N LEU A 5 -78.60 37.20 11.28
CA LEU A 5 -78.05 35.87 11.50
C LEU A 5 -77.02 35.51 10.37
N PRO A 6 -75.98 34.79 10.70
CA PRO A 6 -75.04 34.37 9.70
C PRO A 6 -75.60 33.20 8.84
N GLN A 7 -75.39 33.29 7.52
CA GLN A 7 -75.76 32.25 6.55
C GLN A 7 -74.95 30.99 6.83
N ARG A 8 -75.61 29.85 6.93
CA ARG A 8 -75.08 28.52 7.02
C ARG A 8 -74.40 28.17 5.64
N LEU A 9 -73.13 27.99 5.63
CA LEU A 9 -72.37 27.38 4.51
C LEU A 9 -72.88 25.94 4.25
N ARG A 10 -73.57 25.76 3.12
CA ARG A 10 -73.98 24.43 2.62
C ARG A 10 -72.68 23.70 2.11
N THR A 11 -72.16 22.77 2.89
CA THR A 11 -71.16 21.85 2.45
C THR A 11 -71.71 20.92 1.39
N ARG A 12 -71.33 21.15 0.11
CA ARG A 12 -71.60 20.21 -0.98
C ARG A 12 -70.86 18.92 -0.75
N ARG A 13 -71.55 17.80 -0.63
CA ARG A 13 -70.90 16.46 -0.56
C ARG A 13 -70.15 16.22 -1.89
N PRO A 14 -68.88 15.85 -1.83
CA PRO A 14 -68.08 15.61 -3.03
C PRO A 14 -68.64 14.43 -3.81
N THR A 15 -68.71 14.56 -5.14
CA THR A 15 -69.16 13.48 -6.02
C THR A 15 -68.13 12.37 -6.06
N ARG A 16 -68.57 11.12 -6.29
CA ARG A 16 -67.69 9.94 -6.37
C ARG A 16 -66.45 10.17 -7.28
N ARG A 17 -66.60 10.94 -8.36
CA ARG A 17 -65.51 11.34 -9.26
C ARG A 17 -64.50 12.26 -8.60
N GLN A 18 -64.91 13.20 -7.75
CA GLN A 18 -64.02 14.10 -7.05
C GLN A 18 -63.22 13.37 -5.93
N LEU A 19 -63.85 12.35 -5.30
CA LEU A 19 -63.17 11.51 -4.35
C LEU A 19 -62.06 10.64 -5.01
N SER A 20 -62.33 10.05 -6.18
CA SER A 20 -61.36 9.24 -6.89
C SER A 20 -60.16 10.06 -7.41
N THR A 21 -60.43 11.29 -7.88
CA THR A 21 -59.32 12.19 -8.34
C THR A 21 -58.47 12.67 -7.14
N ALA A 22 -59.11 12.99 -6.01
CA ALA A 22 -58.38 13.38 -4.79
C ALA A 22 -57.52 12.23 -4.23
N LEU A 23 -58.03 10.99 -4.27
CA LEU A 23 -57.28 9.80 -3.88
C LEU A 23 -56.08 9.53 -4.80
N ALA A 24 -56.25 9.69 -6.12
CA ALA A 24 -55.20 9.53 -7.09
C ALA A 24 -54.07 10.58 -6.94
N VAL A 25 -54.46 11.84 -6.68
CA VAL A 25 -53.48 12.92 -6.41
C VAL A 25 -52.72 12.69 -5.11
N LEU A 26 -53.40 12.22 -4.07
CA LEU A 26 -52.76 11.86 -2.80
C LEU A 26 -51.79 10.67 -2.94
N ALA A 27 -52.16 9.66 -3.71
CA ALA A 27 -51.28 8.52 -4.00
C ALA A 27 -50.04 8.93 -4.78
N LEU A 28 -50.20 9.80 -5.80
CA LEU A 28 -49.06 10.36 -6.55
C LEU A 28 -48.16 11.25 -5.69
N ALA A 29 -48.74 12.06 -4.81
CA ALA A 29 -47.96 12.88 -3.89
C ALA A 29 -47.22 12.03 -2.83
N ALA A 30 -47.81 10.94 -2.36
CA ALA A 30 -47.15 9.98 -1.46
C ALA A 30 -46.01 9.22 -2.15
N LEU A 31 -46.18 8.81 -3.42
CA LEU A 31 -45.13 8.19 -4.22
C LEU A 31 -43.99 9.17 -4.50
N ALA A 32 -44.29 10.43 -4.79
CA ALA A 32 -43.26 11.46 -4.99
C ALA A 32 -42.48 11.76 -3.71
N ALA A 33 -43.20 11.82 -2.56
CA ALA A 33 -42.56 11.99 -1.26
C ALA A 33 -41.72 10.77 -0.85
N ALA A 34 -42.19 9.55 -1.14
CA ALA A 34 -41.43 8.34 -0.92
C ALA A 34 -40.16 8.27 -1.81
N ALA A 35 -40.26 8.73 -3.05
CA ALA A 35 -39.10 8.81 -3.95
C ALA A 35 -38.08 9.88 -3.51
N TRP A 36 -38.56 10.95 -2.85
CA TRP A 36 -37.68 11.99 -2.29
C TRP A 36 -37.04 11.60 -0.95
N LEU A 37 -37.69 10.74 -0.18
CA LEU A 37 -37.19 10.21 1.08
C LEU A 37 -36.40 8.90 0.95
N HIS A 38 -36.48 8.27 -0.23
CA HIS A 38 -35.63 7.13 -0.52
C HIS A 38 -34.21 7.69 -0.78
N GLU A 39 -33.30 7.47 0.16
CA GLU A 39 -31.87 7.47 -0.15
C GLU A 39 -31.71 6.46 -1.28
N GLY A 40 -31.34 6.96 -2.48
CA GLY A 40 -31.12 6.09 -3.64
C GLY A 40 -30.27 4.92 -3.21
N ALA A 41 -30.58 3.72 -3.71
CA ALA A 41 -29.72 2.56 -3.47
C ALA A 41 -28.27 3.01 -3.70
N SER A 42 -27.44 2.92 -2.66
CA SER A 42 -26.02 3.16 -2.81
C SER A 42 -25.58 2.28 -3.97
N GLN A 43 -25.15 2.88 -5.08
CA GLN A 43 -24.42 2.14 -6.09
C GLN A 43 -23.30 1.49 -5.28
N ALA A 44 -23.27 0.17 -5.21
CA ALA A 44 -22.11 -0.55 -4.76
C ALA A 44 -21.00 -0.07 -5.70
N ASP A 45 -20.05 0.69 -5.18
CA ASP A 45 -18.78 0.91 -5.87
C ASP A 45 -18.16 -0.48 -5.97
N VAL A 46 -18.42 -1.14 -7.09
CA VAL A 46 -17.74 -2.37 -7.42
C VAL A 46 -16.33 -1.90 -7.83
N GLU A 47 -15.44 -1.83 -6.86
CA GLU A 47 -14.02 -1.72 -7.17
C GLU A 47 -13.66 -2.94 -8.02
N LEU A 48 -13.46 -2.69 -9.30
CA LEU A 48 -12.99 -3.71 -10.24
C LEU A 48 -11.56 -4.07 -9.81
N ASN A 49 -11.44 -5.18 -9.07
CA ASN A 49 -10.15 -5.77 -8.76
C ASN A 49 -9.67 -6.52 -10.00
N ASP A 50 -8.70 -5.94 -10.72
CA ASP A 50 -8.06 -6.58 -11.88
C ASP A 50 -7.03 -7.64 -11.47
N GLY A 51 -6.79 -7.82 -10.15
CA GLY A 51 -5.77 -8.74 -9.63
C GLY A 51 -4.34 -8.29 -9.96
N GLY A 52 -4.14 -7.06 -10.41
CA GLY A 52 -2.82 -6.55 -10.80
C GLY A 52 -1.93 -6.29 -9.60
N VAL A 53 -0.74 -6.88 -9.60
CA VAL A 53 0.35 -6.56 -8.66
C VAL A 53 1.54 -6.05 -9.44
N TRP A 54 2.06 -4.87 -9.03
CA TRP A 54 3.22 -4.30 -9.69
C TRP A 54 4.51 -4.81 -9.05
N VAL A 55 5.47 -5.17 -9.91
CA VAL A 55 6.76 -5.77 -9.56
C VAL A 55 7.89 -5.03 -10.29
N THR A 56 9.12 -5.19 -9.82
CA THR A 56 10.28 -4.50 -10.36
C THR A 56 11.39 -5.47 -10.79
N SER A 57 12.13 -5.06 -11.80
CA SER A 57 13.46 -5.59 -12.15
C SER A 57 14.40 -4.41 -12.39
N THR A 58 15.22 -4.08 -11.40
CA THR A 58 16.13 -2.93 -11.52
C THR A 58 17.27 -3.21 -12.49
N SER A 59 17.73 -4.47 -12.59
CA SER A 59 18.74 -4.88 -13.58
C SER A 59 18.27 -4.73 -15.04
N GLN A 60 16.96 -4.83 -15.28
CA GLN A 60 16.36 -4.64 -16.60
C GLN A 60 15.74 -3.24 -16.79
N HIS A 61 15.76 -2.38 -15.76
CA HIS A 61 15.11 -1.07 -15.75
C HIS A 61 13.60 -1.15 -16.01
N LEU A 62 12.92 -2.14 -15.44
CA LEU A 62 11.49 -2.40 -15.69
C LEU A 62 10.65 -2.35 -14.41
N VAL A 63 9.53 -1.69 -14.50
CA VAL A 63 8.36 -1.86 -13.62
C VAL A 63 7.31 -2.59 -14.43
N ALA A 64 6.80 -3.70 -13.93
CA ALA A 64 5.86 -4.53 -14.67
C ALA A 64 4.62 -4.87 -13.86
N ARG A 65 3.50 -5.07 -14.57
CA ARG A 65 2.26 -5.52 -13.99
C ARG A 65 2.15 -7.04 -14.10
N LEU A 66 2.03 -7.70 -12.97
CA LEU A 66 1.63 -9.10 -12.91
C LEU A 66 0.10 -9.17 -12.83
N ASN A 67 -0.52 -9.84 -13.76
CA ASN A 67 -1.93 -10.21 -13.70
C ASN A 67 -2.03 -11.51 -12.89
N TYR A 68 -2.45 -11.39 -11.64
CA TYR A 68 -2.46 -12.52 -10.70
C TYR A 68 -3.38 -13.67 -11.15
N PRO A 69 -4.61 -13.44 -11.66
CA PRO A 69 -5.48 -14.50 -12.18
C PRO A 69 -4.88 -15.29 -13.33
N SER A 70 -4.15 -14.64 -14.24
CA SER A 70 -3.51 -15.32 -15.39
C SER A 70 -2.12 -15.85 -15.09
N ARG A 71 -1.53 -15.47 -13.94
CA ARG A 71 -0.15 -15.81 -13.51
C ARG A 71 0.89 -15.35 -14.53
N GLN A 72 0.69 -14.20 -15.14
CA GLN A 72 1.54 -13.67 -16.19
C GLN A 72 1.82 -12.20 -15.98
N VAL A 73 3.03 -11.79 -16.31
CA VAL A 73 3.36 -10.38 -16.50
C VAL A 73 2.73 -9.97 -17.83
N ASP A 74 1.86 -8.96 -17.83
CA ASP A 74 1.07 -8.55 -18.99
C ASP A 74 1.32 -7.09 -19.44
N GLY A 75 2.21 -6.39 -18.78
CA GLY A 75 2.60 -5.03 -19.16
C GLY A 75 3.85 -4.59 -18.44
N ALA A 76 4.71 -3.82 -19.09
CA ALA A 76 5.90 -3.28 -18.47
C ALA A 76 6.16 -1.84 -18.92
N ILE A 77 6.84 -1.10 -18.06
CA ILE A 77 7.25 0.28 -18.26
C ILE A 77 8.75 0.35 -18.02
N ARG A 78 9.49 0.93 -18.97
CA ARG A 78 10.91 1.15 -18.81
C ARG A 78 11.18 2.41 -17.98
N THR A 79 12.05 2.28 -16.99
CA THR A 79 12.54 3.39 -16.17
C THR A 79 13.85 3.94 -16.70
N ALA A 80 14.15 5.21 -16.37
CA ALA A 80 15.39 5.84 -16.83
C ALA A 80 16.61 5.52 -15.96
N SER A 81 16.40 5.07 -14.72
CA SER A 81 17.44 4.75 -13.75
C SER A 81 17.32 3.30 -13.28
N ASP A 82 18.30 2.83 -12.54
CA ASP A 82 18.34 1.53 -11.85
C ASP A 82 18.03 1.62 -10.35
N SER A 83 17.78 2.83 -9.85
CA SER A 83 17.56 3.13 -8.43
C SER A 83 16.11 3.50 -8.16
N PHE A 84 15.19 2.67 -8.56
CA PHE A 84 13.75 2.84 -8.39
C PHE A 84 13.14 1.64 -7.67
N ASP A 85 11.92 1.85 -7.19
CA ASP A 85 11.06 0.79 -6.67
C ASP A 85 9.60 1.06 -7.05
N VAL A 86 8.69 0.17 -6.68
CA VAL A 86 7.26 0.36 -6.83
C VAL A 86 6.55 0.24 -5.49
N THR A 87 5.61 1.12 -5.23
CA THR A 87 4.66 0.97 -4.13
C THR A 87 3.25 0.95 -4.70
N GLN A 88 2.38 0.13 -4.14
CA GLN A 88 1.01 -0.01 -4.60
C GLN A 88 0.03 -0.09 -3.43
N SER A 89 -1.12 0.54 -3.61
CA SER A 89 -2.28 0.38 -2.74
C SER A 89 -3.53 0.47 -3.62
N ALA A 90 -4.22 -0.63 -3.79
CA ALA A 90 -5.33 -0.78 -4.74
C ALA A 90 -4.90 -0.39 -6.17
N ASP A 91 -5.57 0.58 -6.78
CA ASP A 91 -5.29 1.12 -8.11
C ASP A 91 -4.24 2.24 -8.13
N HIS A 92 -3.79 2.66 -6.97
CA HIS A 92 -2.76 3.69 -6.84
C HIS A 92 -1.36 3.07 -6.85
N VAL A 93 -0.62 3.33 -7.90
CA VAL A 93 0.75 2.82 -8.10
C VAL A 93 1.71 3.98 -8.24
N LEU A 94 2.77 3.95 -7.43
CA LEU A 94 3.83 4.95 -7.43
C LEU A 94 5.18 4.30 -7.73
N VAL A 95 6.00 5.01 -8.47
CA VAL A 95 7.39 4.64 -8.76
C VAL A 95 8.29 5.75 -8.22
N PRO A 96 8.81 5.62 -6.99
CA PRO A 96 9.88 6.46 -6.48
C PRO A 96 11.19 6.09 -7.16
N ASP A 97 11.91 7.10 -7.65
CA ASP A 97 13.24 7.02 -8.23
C ASP A 97 14.20 7.83 -7.35
N THR A 98 15.05 7.13 -6.63
CA THR A 98 15.97 7.77 -5.67
C THR A 98 17.16 8.44 -6.35
N ALA A 99 17.60 7.94 -7.51
CA ALA A 99 18.67 8.58 -8.28
C ALA A 99 18.20 9.89 -8.90
N ALA A 100 17.01 9.90 -9.48
CA ALA A 100 16.42 11.11 -10.05
C ALA A 100 15.81 12.03 -8.98
N SER A 101 15.64 11.56 -7.75
CA SER A 101 14.89 12.26 -6.67
C SER A 101 13.50 12.67 -7.14
N THR A 102 12.76 11.73 -7.70
CA THR A 102 11.39 11.94 -8.19
C THR A 102 10.45 10.82 -7.75
N VAL A 103 9.16 11.07 -7.81
CA VAL A 103 8.13 10.05 -7.73
C VAL A 103 7.15 10.22 -8.88
N SER A 104 6.88 9.15 -9.61
CA SER A 104 5.90 9.10 -10.71
C SER A 104 4.69 8.28 -10.32
N THR A 105 3.52 8.63 -10.85
CA THR A 105 2.34 7.76 -10.80
C THR A 105 2.29 6.88 -12.04
N VAL A 106 1.80 5.67 -11.89
CA VAL A 106 1.50 4.79 -13.01
C VAL A 106 0.03 4.93 -13.36
N ASP A 107 -0.28 5.10 -14.65
CA ASP A 107 -1.62 4.85 -15.18
C ASP A 107 -1.74 3.36 -15.55
N PRO A 108 -2.49 2.55 -14.78
CA PRO A 108 -2.59 1.13 -15.04
C PRO A 108 -3.36 0.81 -16.33
N THR A 109 -4.15 1.76 -16.85
CA THR A 109 -4.94 1.56 -18.07
C THR A 109 -4.08 1.63 -19.33
N THR A 110 -3.14 2.59 -19.35
CA THR A 110 -2.24 2.82 -20.48
C THR A 110 -0.85 2.23 -20.28
N VAL A 111 -0.60 1.66 -19.10
CA VAL A 111 0.72 1.12 -18.69
C VAL A 111 1.81 2.15 -18.96
N SER A 112 1.66 3.34 -18.35
CA SER A 112 2.57 4.47 -18.59
C SER A 112 2.87 5.23 -17.30
N LEU A 113 4.06 5.85 -17.25
CA LEU A 113 4.47 6.73 -16.15
C LEU A 113 4.03 8.18 -16.43
N SER A 114 3.53 8.83 -15.39
CA SER A 114 3.38 10.29 -15.38
C SER A 114 4.75 10.97 -15.35
N THR A 115 4.77 12.28 -15.67
CA THR A 115 5.97 13.09 -15.40
C THR A 115 6.30 13.06 -13.91
N GLY A 116 7.56 12.75 -13.58
CA GLY A 116 8.00 12.63 -12.19
C GLY A 116 7.82 13.92 -11.38
N THR A 117 7.25 13.80 -10.21
CA THR A 117 7.17 14.90 -9.23
C THR A 117 8.52 15.01 -8.52
N PRO A 118 9.18 16.19 -8.51
CA PRO A 118 10.46 16.36 -7.84
C PRO A 118 10.34 16.21 -6.32
N LEU A 119 11.30 15.54 -5.72
CA LEU A 119 11.48 15.35 -4.29
C LEU A 119 12.80 15.99 -3.83
N THR A 120 12.91 16.28 -2.55
CA THR A 120 14.22 16.56 -1.95
C THR A 120 15.09 15.31 -1.99
N SER A 121 16.38 15.45 -2.27
CA SER A 121 17.30 14.30 -2.30
C SER A 121 17.34 13.58 -0.94
N GLY A 122 17.39 12.24 -0.97
CA GLY A 122 17.43 11.40 0.22
C GLY A 122 16.09 11.24 0.95
N VAL A 123 14.98 11.60 0.31
CA VAL A 123 13.64 11.38 0.83
C VAL A 123 13.16 9.98 0.49
N ALA A 124 12.68 9.24 1.50
CA ALA A 124 12.00 7.97 1.31
C ALA A 124 10.49 8.19 1.12
N ILE A 125 9.86 7.35 0.29
CA ILE A 125 8.42 7.35 0.03
C ILE A 125 7.80 6.11 0.65
N SER A 126 6.65 6.27 1.30
CA SER A 126 5.80 5.16 1.74
C SER A 126 4.33 5.47 1.44
N GLN A 127 3.55 4.44 1.15
CA GLN A 127 2.17 4.56 0.71
C GLN A 127 1.25 3.66 1.54
N GLY A 128 0.04 4.14 1.81
CA GLY A 128 -1.05 3.35 2.38
C GLY A 128 -2.40 3.95 2.01
N ALA A 129 -3.36 3.12 1.63
CA ALA A 129 -4.62 3.55 1.03
C ALA A 129 -4.37 4.54 -0.14
N ASP A 130 -5.10 5.64 -0.19
CA ASP A 130 -4.92 6.75 -1.15
C ASP A 130 -3.89 7.81 -0.69
N ARG A 131 -3.04 7.48 0.29
CA ARG A 131 -2.12 8.40 0.96
C ARG A 131 -0.68 8.06 0.64
N VAL A 132 0.13 9.11 0.53
CA VAL A 132 1.58 9.01 0.35
C VAL A 132 2.28 9.91 1.36
N ILE A 133 3.35 9.40 1.93
CA ILE A 133 4.22 10.16 2.83
C ILE A 133 5.62 10.26 2.25
N SER A 134 6.28 11.36 2.52
CA SER A 134 7.70 11.58 2.28
C SER A 134 8.43 11.76 3.59
N VAL A 135 9.54 11.05 3.76
CA VAL A 135 10.33 11.00 4.98
C VAL A 135 11.72 11.54 4.70
N SER A 136 12.06 12.67 5.29
CA SER A 136 13.41 13.24 5.27
C SER A 136 14.08 13.02 6.62
N SER A 137 14.89 11.96 6.73
CA SER A 137 15.63 11.65 7.96
C SER A 137 16.62 12.74 8.32
N SER A 138 17.25 13.37 7.33
CA SER A 138 18.22 14.45 7.51
C SER A 138 17.61 15.76 8.01
N GLU A 139 16.39 16.10 7.52
CA GLU A 139 15.63 17.28 7.96
C GLU A 139 14.80 17.00 9.22
N GLY A 140 14.60 15.72 9.57
CA GLY A 140 13.72 15.32 10.67
C GLY A 140 12.25 15.63 10.39
N THR A 141 11.81 15.50 9.12
CA THR A 141 10.46 15.85 8.71
C THR A 141 9.72 14.72 8.03
N VAL A 142 8.42 14.63 8.28
CA VAL A 142 7.50 13.77 7.53
C VAL A 142 6.36 14.62 6.97
N ARG A 143 6.20 14.58 5.65
CA ARG A 143 5.10 15.25 4.94
C ARG A 143 4.17 14.22 4.36
N ALA A 144 2.92 14.59 4.16
CA ALA A 144 1.93 13.67 3.59
C ALA A 144 0.92 14.39 2.71
N THR A 145 0.43 13.68 1.70
CA THR A 145 -0.65 14.12 0.82
C THR A 145 -1.44 12.93 0.30
N THR A 146 -2.49 13.17 -0.48
CA THR A 146 -3.15 12.10 -1.24
C THR A 146 -2.35 11.79 -2.51
N VAL A 147 -2.50 10.59 -3.05
CA VAL A 147 -1.85 10.21 -4.33
C VAL A 147 -2.30 11.15 -5.45
N SER A 148 -3.57 11.54 -5.48
CA SER A 148 -4.10 12.51 -6.47
C SER A 148 -3.47 13.91 -6.38
N ALA A 149 -2.92 14.28 -5.23
CA ALA A 149 -2.26 15.55 -4.98
C ALA A 149 -0.73 15.44 -4.85
N ILE A 150 -0.13 14.35 -5.37
CA ILE A 150 1.29 14.04 -5.20
C ILE A 150 2.21 15.18 -5.68
N GLY A 151 1.82 15.92 -6.71
CA GLY A 151 2.54 17.08 -7.19
C GLY A 151 2.76 18.18 -6.16
N SER A 152 2.01 18.18 -5.05
CA SER A 152 2.15 19.12 -3.94
C SER A 152 2.92 18.54 -2.73
N LEU A 153 3.42 17.31 -2.80
CA LEU A 153 4.01 16.59 -1.66
C LEU A 153 5.15 17.37 -0.99
N SER A 154 6.07 17.89 -1.78
CA SER A 154 7.22 18.67 -1.28
C SER A 154 6.81 20.01 -0.62
N ALA A 155 5.66 20.56 -1.01
CA ALA A 155 5.10 21.80 -0.46
C ALA A 155 4.07 21.56 0.65
N ALA A 156 3.69 20.31 0.88
CA ALA A 156 2.71 19.96 1.92
C ALA A 156 3.24 20.35 3.31
N PRO A 157 2.37 20.82 4.22
CA PRO A 157 2.78 21.02 5.61
C PRO A 157 3.33 19.72 6.21
N ALA A 158 4.41 19.85 6.99
CA ALA A 158 4.93 18.69 7.68
C ALA A 158 3.94 18.22 8.78
N LEU A 159 3.70 16.93 8.86
CA LEU A 159 2.95 16.31 9.95
C LEU A 159 3.83 16.06 11.18
N ILE A 160 5.12 15.84 10.93
CA ILE A 160 6.16 15.65 11.96
C ILE A 160 7.31 16.56 11.59
N GLU A 161 7.83 17.30 12.58
CA GLU A 161 8.93 18.24 12.45
C GLU A 161 9.92 18.10 13.61
N ASN A 162 11.16 18.44 13.36
CA ASN A 162 12.24 18.45 14.37
C ASN A 162 12.51 17.08 15.03
N GLU A 163 12.30 15.99 14.27
CA GLU A 163 12.60 14.63 14.69
C GLU A 163 13.80 14.07 13.92
N PRO A 164 15.04 14.40 14.31
CA PRO A 164 16.24 13.98 13.59
C PRO A 164 16.32 12.45 13.47
N GLU A 165 16.86 11.98 12.35
CA GLU A 165 16.97 10.55 12.04
C GLU A 165 15.62 9.83 11.99
N VAL A 166 14.52 10.57 11.74
CA VAL A 166 13.18 9.97 11.68
C VAL A 166 13.10 8.87 10.63
N VAL A 167 12.52 7.75 11.02
CA VAL A 167 12.09 6.65 10.15
C VAL A 167 10.58 6.56 10.26
N ALA A 168 9.89 6.50 9.12
CA ALA A 168 8.44 6.44 9.13
C ALA A 168 7.89 5.56 8.01
N VAL A 169 6.71 5.00 8.23
CA VAL A 169 5.93 4.24 7.25
C VAL A 169 4.47 4.70 7.28
N ALA A 170 3.80 4.55 6.15
CA ALA A 170 2.35 4.66 6.08
C ALA A 170 1.71 3.34 6.53
N GLY A 171 0.72 3.41 7.40
CA GLY A 171 -0.15 2.28 7.70
C GLY A 171 -1.05 1.94 6.50
N THR A 172 -1.63 0.75 6.48
CA THR A 172 -2.52 0.32 5.39
C THR A 172 -3.77 1.21 5.23
N ASP A 173 -4.14 1.94 6.27
CA ASP A 173 -5.21 2.94 6.28
C ASP A 173 -4.75 4.36 5.89
N GLY A 174 -3.46 4.57 5.66
CA GLY A 174 -2.85 5.86 5.37
C GLY A 174 -2.48 6.69 6.62
N SER A 175 -2.56 6.11 7.82
CA SER A 175 -1.97 6.70 9.04
C SER A 175 -0.44 6.74 8.94
N VAL A 176 0.20 7.63 9.72
CA VAL A 176 1.66 7.74 9.73
C VAL A 176 2.20 7.17 11.04
N HIS A 177 3.17 6.29 10.93
CA HIS A 177 3.86 5.65 12.05
C HIS A 177 5.34 5.97 11.95
N ALA A 178 5.88 6.66 12.94
CA ALA A 178 7.24 7.18 12.91
C ALA A 178 7.98 6.96 14.24
N VAL A 179 9.29 6.91 14.13
CA VAL A 179 10.19 6.87 15.28
C VAL A 179 11.42 7.74 15.00
N SER A 180 11.87 8.48 16.00
CA SER A 180 13.18 9.17 15.98
C SER A 180 14.09 8.52 17.03
N PRO A 181 15.14 7.80 16.60
CA PRO A 181 16.08 7.17 17.55
C PRO A 181 16.84 8.20 18.36
N ARG A 182 17.05 9.41 17.82
CA ARG A 182 17.78 10.48 18.49
C ARG A 182 17.01 11.10 19.65
N THR A 183 15.71 11.31 19.49
CA THR A 183 14.85 11.90 20.53
C THR A 183 14.20 10.85 21.43
N GLY A 184 14.21 9.59 21.02
CA GLY A 184 13.48 8.52 21.69
C GLY A 184 11.96 8.71 21.58
N THR A 185 11.48 9.28 20.46
CA THR A 185 10.07 9.60 20.27
C THR A 185 9.45 8.66 19.26
N ILE A 186 8.36 7.99 19.64
CA ILE A 186 7.47 7.26 18.72
C ILE A 186 6.25 8.15 18.46
N THR A 187 5.95 8.39 17.19
CA THR A 187 4.83 9.27 16.78
C THR A 187 3.86 8.52 15.87
N THR A 188 2.58 8.59 16.20
CA THR A 188 1.48 8.09 15.36
C THR A 188 0.60 9.26 14.95
N VAL A 189 0.33 9.40 13.65
CA VAL A 189 -0.59 10.41 13.12
C VAL A 189 -1.78 9.71 12.47
N PRO A 190 -2.91 9.63 13.15
CA PRO A 190 -4.10 8.96 12.62
C PRO A 190 -4.66 9.68 11.38
N VAL A 191 -5.18 8.90 10.44
CA VAL A 191 -5.89 9.42 9.28
C VAL A 191 -7.33 9.83 9.64
N ARG A 192 -7.85 10.82 8.93
CA ARG A 192 -9.26 11.24 8.95
C ARG A 192 -9.85 11.17 7.55
N SER A 193 -11.16 11.31 7.43
CA SER A 193 -11.84 11.41 6.13
C SER A 193 -11.25 12.53 5.24
N THR A 194 -10.80 13.63 5.86
CA THR A 194 -10.12 14.75 5.18
C THR A 194 -8.80 15.06 5.89
N GLY A 195 -7.70 14.43 5.42
CA GLY A 195 -6.35 14.68 5.95
C GLY A 195 -5.98 13.79 7.15
N TRP A 196 -5.29 14.37 8.12
CA TRP A 196 -4.74 13.68 9.29
C TRP A 196 -5.16 14.37 10.58
N ASP A 197 -5.16 13.60 11.68
CA ASP A 197 -5.34 14.12 13.03
C ASP A 197 -4.04 14.74 13.57
N ARG A 198 -4.09 15.21 14.79
CA ARG A 198 -2.90 15.67 15.49
C ARG A 198 -1.97 14.49 15.80
N PRO A 199 -0.64 14.68 15.67
CA PRO A 199 0.32 13.68 16.10
C PRO A 199 0.11 13.28 17.57
N ARG A 200 0.23 12.00 17.85
CA ARG A 200 0.29 11.42 19.20
C ARG A 200 1.67 10.89 19.41
N THR A 201 2.34 11.35 20.45
CA THR A 201 3.74 11.00 20.73
C THR A 201 3.84 10.20 22.02
N GLU A 202 4.70 9.19 22.00
CA GLU A 202 5.09 8.39 23.16
C GLU A 202 6.61 8.42 23.27
N ALA A 203 7.13 8.54 24.51
CA ALA A 203 8.56 8.40 24.75
C ALA A 203 8.94 6.92 24.79
N ALA A 204 10.00 6.55 24.09
CA ALA A 204 10.59 5.23 24.11
C ALA A 204 12.04 5.29 24.56
N SER A 205 12.46 4.31 25.37
CA SER A 205 13.84 4.18 25.80
C SER A 205 14.64 3.46 24.72
N LEU A 206 14.91 4.15 23.61
CA LEU A 206 15.70 3.63 22.50
C LEU A 206 17.20 3.75 22.81
N THR A 207 17.96 2.80 22.30
CA THR A 207 19.43 2.89 22.33
C THR A 207 19.89 3.97 21.36
N ALA A 208 20.59 4.98 21.84
CA ALA A 208 21.01 6.12 21.01
C ALA A 208 21.88 5.67 19.83
N GLY A 209 21.52 6.13 18.61
CA GLY A 209 22.25 5.83 17.38
C GLY A 209 22.06 4.39 16.87
N THR A 210 21.05 3.67 17.38
CA THR A 210 20.71 2.34 16.88
C THR A 210 19.97 2.41 15.54
N ASP A 211 20.18 1.42 14.68
CA ASP A 211 19.37 1.21 13.49
C ASP A 211 17.99 0.67 13.92
N VAL A 212 16.94 1.34 13.48
CA VAL A 212 15.55 1.01 13.83
C VAL A 212 14.72 0.69 12.59
N ALA A 213 13.77 -0.22 12.77
CA ALA A 213 12.67 -0.43 11.83
C ALA A 213 11.36 -0.04 12.51
N VAL A 214 10.43 0.52 11.73
CA VAL A 214 9.09 0.84 12.20
C VAL A 214 8.05 0.17 11.31
N THR A 215 6.97 -0.28 11.91
CA THR A 215 5.81 -0.83 11.18
C THR A 215 4.50 -0.40 11.83
N ALA A 216 3.43 -0.60 11.08
CA ALA A 216 2.05 -0.47 11.54
C ALA A 216 1.39 -1.85 11.64
N VAL A 217 0.73 -2.13 12.76
CA VAL A 217 -0.18 -3.26 12.93
C VAL A 217 -1.58 -2.69 13.20
N GLY A 218 -2.36 -2.52 12.13
CA GLY A 218 -3.52 -1.64 12.16
C GLY A 218 -3.12 -0.21 12.53
N ALA A 219 -3.76 0.37 13.52
CA ALA A 219 -3.47 1.72 14.01
C ALA A 219 -2.33 1.78 15.05
N ARG A 220 -1.63 0.67 15.31
CA ARG A 220 -0.60 0.56 16.36
C ARG A 220 0.79 0.60 15.77
N THR A 221 1.65 1.44 16.33
CA THR A 221 3.06 1.53 15.94
C THR A 221 3.89 0.50 16.70
N VAL A 222 4.75 -0.20 15.98
CA VAL A 222 5.76 -1.11 16.55
C VAL A 222 7.12 -0.73 16.00
N VAL A 223 8.14 -0.73 16.88
CA VAL A 223 9.52 -0.38 16.52
C VAL A 223 10.44 -1.51 16.94
N LEU A 224 11.36 -1.86 16.05
CA LEU A 224 12.41 -2.85 16.30
C LEU A 224 13.79 -2.16 16.25
N GLU A 225 14.57 -2.30 17.32
CA GLU A 225 16.00 -2.01 17.32
C GLU A 225 16.74 -3.21 16.68
N ARG A 226 17.18 -3.07 15.43
CA ARG A 226 17.78 -4.18 14.68
C ARG A 226 19.08 -4.70 15.25
N GLY A 227 19.87 -3.81 15.90
CA GLY A 227 21.16 -4.15 16.49
C GLY A 227 21.05 -4.93 17.80
N THR A 228 20.05 -4.62 18.62
CA THR A 228 19.85 -5.23 19.96
C THR A 228 18.77 -6.30 19.97
N GLY A 229 17.86 -6.30 19.01
CA GLY A 229 16.69 -7.20 18.98
C GLY A 229 15.58 -6.78 19.94
N VAL A 230 15.61 -5.57 20.46
CA VAL A 230 14.56 -5.04 21.34
C VAL A 230 13.38 -4.55 20.52
N LEU A 231 12.21 -5.06 20.82
CA LEU A 231 10.94 -4.67 20.21
C LEU A 231 10.18 -3.74 21.15
N HIS A 232 9.82 -2.55 20.66
CA HIS A 232 8.99 -1.59 21.37
C HIS A 232 7.55 -1.75 20.89
N LEU A 233 6.67 -2.09 21.82
CA LEU A 233 5.26 -2.37 21.61
C LEU A 233 4.39 -1.21 22.13
N PRO A 234 3.13 -1.10 21.70
CA PRO A 234 2.23 -0.04 22.14
C PRO A 234 2.09 0.04 23.66
N GLY A 235 1.96 1.27 24.17
CA GLY A 235 1.83 1.54 25.60
C GLY A 235 3.15 1.41 26.37
N GLY A 236 4.28 1.64 25.71
CA GLY A 236 5.61 1.70 26.35
C GLY A 236 6.17 0.34 26.79
N ARG A 237 5.62 -0.75 26.28
CA ARG A 237 6.13 -2.11 26.55
C ARG A 237 7.33 -2.41 25.67
N THR A 238 8.25 -3.19 26.19
CA THR A 238 9.42 -3.68 25.45
C THR A 238 9.55 -5.18 25.62
N LEU A 239 10.05 -5.84 24.58
CA LEU A 239 10.40 -7.26 24.61
C LEU A 239 11.76 -7.43 23.95
N ASP A 240 12.71 -8.01 24.67
CA ASP A 240 14.00 -8.42 24.12
C ASP A 240 13.85 -9.81 23.49
N LEU A 241 14.10 -9.89 22.19
CA LEU A 241 14.01 -11.16 21.43
C LEU A 241 15.30 -11.98 21.52
N GLY A 242 16.36 -11.44 22.11
CA GLY A 242 17.63 -12.13 22.35
C GLY A 242 18.47 -12.40 21.10
N GLU A 243 18.08 -11.84 19.95
CA GLU A 243 18.72 -12.02 18.65
C GLU A 243 18.94 -10.68 17.96
N SER A 244 19.94 -10.59 17.10
CA SER A 244 20.20 -9.46 16.21
C SER A 244 19.97 -9.84 14.75
N GLY A 245 19.88 -8.84 13.87
CA GLY A 245 19.64 -9.09 12.44
C GLY A 245 18.21 -9.54 12.15
N LEU A 246 17.27 -9.12 12.99
CA LEU A 246 15.85 -9.37 12.85
C LEU A 246 15.25 -8.44 11.80
N THR A 247 14.22 -8.94 11.11
CA THR A 247 13.46 -8.20 10.10
C THR A 247 12.00 -8.06 10.55
N LEU A 248 11.56 -6.81 10.71
CA LEU A 248 10.20 -6.48 11.12
C LEU A 248 9.23 -6.62 9.92
N GLN A 249 8.01 -7.02 10.17
CA GLN A 249 6.97 -7.11 9.14
C GLN A 249 6.72 -5.79 8.40
N GLN A 250 6.19 -5.88 7.20
CA GLN A 250 5.60 -4.71 6.51
C GLN A 250 4.35 -4.22 7.24
N PRO A 251 3.93 -2.95 7.05
CA PRO A 251 2.64 -2.48 7.54
C PRO A 251 1.51 -3.43 7.12
N GLY A 252 0.66 -3.76 8.08
CA GLY A 252 -0.37 -4.78 7.87
C GLY A 252 -1.67 -4.50 8.63
N PRO A 253 -2.68 -5.36 8.47
CA PRO A 253 -3.95 -5.24 9.15
C PRO A 253 -3.81 -5.35 10.67
N ASP A 254 -4.86 -4.96 11.38
CA ASP A 254 -4.91 -5.12 12.84
C ASP A 254 -4.79 -6.58 13.26
N SER A 255 -3.97 -6.84 14.27
CA SER A 255 -3.69 -8.20 14.76
C SER A 255 -3.15 -8.15 16.18
N ASP A 256 -3.46 -9.14 16.99
CA ASP A 256 -2.91 -9.26 18.35
C ASP A 256 -1.42 -9.66 18.39
N THR A 257 -0.82 -9.91 17.24
CA THR A 257 0.60 -10.23 17.11
C THR A 257 1.27 -9.39 16.03
N VAL A 258 2.56 -9.09 16.22
CA VAL A 258 3.46 -8.56 15.18
C VAL A 258 4.40 -9.67 14.72
N LEU A 259 4.75 -9.67 13.44
CA LEU A 259 5.66 -10.64 12.85
C LEU A 259 7.08 -10.08 12.83
N VAL A 260 8.03 -10.92 13.26
CA VAL A 260 9.46 -10.62 13.18
C VAL A 260 10.16 -11.86 12.62
N ALA A 261 10.88 -11.72 11.53
CA ALA A 261 11.67 -12.81 11.01
C ALA A 261 13.10 -12.75 11.57
N SER A 262 13.54 -13.86 12.13
CA SER A 262 14.94 -14.13 12.43
C SER A 262 15.63 -14.75 11.22
N ARG A 263 16.87 -15.13 11.36
CA ARG A 263 17.63 -15.79 10.26
C ARG A 263 17.14 -17.21 9.95
N THR A 264 16.40 -17.83 10.86
CA THR A 264 16.00 -19.26 10.79
C THR A 264 14.52 -19.50 11.11
N ALA A 265 13.78 -18.47 11.50
CA ALA A 265 12.40 -18.63 11.95
C ALA A 265 11.57 -17.36 11.77
N LEU A 266 10.25 -17.54 11.68
CA LEU A 266 9.26 -16.49 11.81
C LEU A 266 8.74 -16.45 13.26
N LEU A 267 8.89 -15.31 13.93
CA LEU A 267 8.38 -15.07 15.26
C LEU A 267 7.03 -14.34 15.17
N SER A 268 6.03 -14.84 15.86
CA SER A 268 4.78 -14.10 16.11
C SER A 268 4.80 -13.62 17.55
N VAL A 269 5.02 -12.32 17.73
CA VAL A 269 5.17 -11.66 19.02
C VAL A 269 3.86 -11.04 19.45
N SER A 270 3.40 -11.36 20.66
CA SER A 270 2.17 -10.81 21.22
C SER A 270 2.29 -9.30 21.45
N MET A 271 1.28 -8.53 21.02
CA MET A 271 1.24 -7.07 21.16
C MET A 271 1.12 -6.59 22.61
N ASP A 272 0.75 -7.47 23.52
CA ASP A 272 0.72 -7.19 24.97
C ASP A 272 2.06 -7.46 25.66
N GLY A 273 3.06 -7.97 24.91
CA GLY A 273 4.39 -8.30 25.44
C GLY A 273 4.44 -9.59 26.25
N SER A 274 3.40 -10.43 26.24
CA SER A 274 3.33 -11.67 27.02
C SER A 274 4.28 -12.77 26.52
N GLY A 275 4.83 -12.62 25.30
CA GLY A 275 5.79 -13.55 24.73
C GLY A 275 5.69 -13.67 23.21
N SER A 276 6.38 -14.67 22.67
CA SER A 276 6.39 -14.97 21.24
C SER A 276 6.25 -16.47 20.99
N THR A 277 5.73 -16.81 19.81
CA THR A 277 5.79 -18.16 19.25
C THR A 277 6.71 -18.16 18.05
N SER A 278 7.49 -19.22 17.88
CA SER A 278 8.44 -19.39 16.79
C SER A 278 7.97 -20.44 15.81
N LEU A 279 8.02 -20.13 14.53
CA LEU A 279 7.75 -21.03 13.43
C LEU A 279 9.06 -21.20 12.63
N PRO A 280 9.69 -22.37 12.67
CA PRO A 280 10.94 -22.62 11.95
C PRO A 280 10.77 -22.41 10.45
N ALA A 281 11.82 -21.94 9.79
CA ALA A 281 11.85 -21.74 8.33
C ALA A 281 11.87 -23.08 7.57
N SER A 282 12.22 -24.19 8.22
CA SER A 282 12.26 -25.52 7.64
C SER A 282 11.68 -26.56 8.61
N ASP A 283 11.00 -27.56 8.07
CA ASP A 283 10.51 -28.72 8.82
C ASP A 283 11.59 -29.78 9.02
N GLU A 284 12.70 -29.71 8.29
CA GLU A 284 13.76 -30.72 8.25
C GLU A 284 14.93 -30.30 9.15
N GLY A 285 14.83 -30.62 10.44
CA GLY A 285 15.93 -30.39 11.38
C GLY A 285 16.17 -28.92 11.71
N GLU A 286 17.46 -28.53 11.83
CA GLU A 286 17.83 -27.13 12.07
C GLU A 286 17.65 -26.33 10.79
N ALA A 287 16.83 -25.26 10.87
CA ALA A 287 16.54 -24.41 9.70
C ALA A 287 17.82 -23.73 9.20
N PRO A 288 18.08 -23.79 7.88
CA PRO A 288 19.27 -23.14 7.32
C PRO A 288 19.17 -21.63 7.47
N VAL A 289 20.32 -21.00 7.70
CA VAL A 289 20.44 -19.56 7.92
C VAL A 289 20.25 -18.80 6.62
N GLY A 290 19.36 -17.82 6.59
CA GLY A 290 19.11 -16.92 5.45
C GLY A 290 18.92 -15.47 5.85
N VAL A 291 18.74 -14.61 4.84
CA VAL A 291 18.35 -13.21 5.02
C VAL A 291 16.85 -13.09 4.78
N ALA A 292 16.11 -12.70 5.81
CA ALA A 292 14.67 -12.64 5.72
C ALA A 292 14.17 -11.44 4.93
N ALA A 293 13.24 -11.64 4.00
CA ALA A 293 12.35 -10.61 3.52
C ALA A 293 11.43 -10.13 4.66
N ALA A 294 11.00 -8.86 4.64
CA ALA A 294 10.05 -8.37 5.62
C ALA A 294 8.74 -9.18 5.55
N PRO A 295 8.37 -9.89 6.63
CA PRO A 295 7.16 -10.73 6.63
C PRO A 295 5.90 -9.92 6.36
N VAL A 296 4.87 -10.60 5.85
CA VAL A 296 3.57 -9.97 5.63
C VAL A 296 2.43 -10.81 6.19
N ARG A 297 1.33 -10.13 6.47
CA ARG A 297 0.06 -10.74 6.86
C ARG A 297 -1.00 -10.36 5.83
N LEU A 298 -1.67 -11.36 5.26
CA LEU A 298 -2.73 -11.16 4.27
C LEU A 298 -3.82 -12.22 4.46
N SER A 299 -5.09 -11.81 4.47
CA SER A 299 -6.27 -12.70 4.48
C SER A 299 -6.22 -13.82 5.52
N GLY A 300 -5.69 -13.51 6.73
CA GLY A 300 -5.56 -14.47 7.82
C GLY A 300 -4.37 -15.43 7.73
N CYS A 301 -3.54 -15.27 6.69
CA CYS A 301 -2.28 -15.98 6.53
C CYS A 301 -1.08 -15.10 6.90
N VAL A 302 0.04 -15.72 7.24
CA VAL A 302 1.34 -15.09 7.41
C VAL A 302 2.34 -15.72 6.43
N TYR A 303 3.24 -14.87 5.91
CA TYR A 303 4.22 -15.27 4.90
C TYR A 303 5.59 -14.76 5.30
N ALA A 304 6.59 -15.62 5.14
CA ALA A 304 7.99 -15.28 5.33
C ALA A 304 8.87 -16.01 4.30
N ALA A 305 9.95 -15.37 3.89
CA ALA A 305 10.88 -15.92 2.91
C ALA A 305 12.32 -15.53 3.28
N TRP A 306 13.29 -16.39 2.97
CA TRP A 306 14.70 -16.18 3.27
C TRP A 306 15.54 -16.42 2.03
N SER A 307 16.21 -15.37 1.54
CA SER A 307 17.27 -15.52 0.56
C SER A 307 18.52 -16.15 1.21
N GLY A 308 19.41 -16.71 0.39
CA GLY A 308 20.56 -17.46 0.88
C GLY A 308 20.21 -18.90 1.28
N SER A 309 19.16 -19.10 2.04
CA SER A 309 18.67 -20.44 2.38
C SER A 309 17.57 -20.97 1.45
N GLY A 310 16.91 -20.11 0.68
CA GLY A 310 15.81 -20.49 -0.21
C GLY A 310 14.54 -20.93 0.47
N GLN A 311 14.42 -20.68 1.78
CA GLN A 311 13.26 -21.13 2.56
C GLN A 311 12.09 -20.16 2.42
N PHE A 312 10.90 -20.74 2.37
CA PHE A 312 9.62 -20.03 2.39
C PHE A 312 8.66 -20.70 3.35
N VAL A 313 7.92 -19.91 4.09
CA VAL A 313 6.89 -20.38 5.03
C VAL A 313 5.60 -19.61 4.82
N ARG A 314 4.51 -20.34 4.72
CA ARG A 314 3.14 -19.85 4.80
C ARG A 314 2.42 -20.55 5.94
N GLN A 315 1.71 -19.77 6.77
CA GLN A 315 0.82 -20.34 7.79
C GLN A 315 -0.55 -19.70 7.69
N CYS A 316 -1.58 -20.52 7.45
CA CYS A 316 -2.99 -20.11 7.36
C CYS A 316 -3.83 -20.95 8.33
N SER A 317 -4.62 -20.33 9.18
CA SER A 317 -5.54 -21.04 10.09
C SER A 317 -4.87 -22.16 10.88
N GLY A 318 -3.61 -21.99 11.26
CA GLY A 318 -2.83 -22.97 12.02
C GLY A 318 -2.19 -24.09 11.18
N GLN A 319 -2.44 -24.12 9.88
CA GLN A 319 -1.73 -25.01 8.96
C GLN A 319 -0.48 -24.33 8.43
N THR A 320 0.65 -25.00 8.53
CA THR A 320 1.94 -24.50 8.06
C THR A 320 2.34 -25.25 6.79
N GLU A 321 2.85 -24.49 5.84
CA GLU A 321 3.48 -24.96 4.63
C GLU A 321 4.89 -24.39 4.55
N THR A 322 5.87 -25.25 4.32
CA THR A 322 7.26 -24.88 4.09
C THR A 322 7.66 -25.30 2.68
N ARG A 323 8.48 -24.49 2.03
CA ARG A 323 9.05 -24.78 0.71
C ARG A 323 10.51 -24.36 0.67
N HIS A 324 11.25 -25.03 -0.18
CA HIS A 324 12.60 -24.63 -0.57
C HIS A 324 12.64 -24.38 -2.08
N ASP A 325 13.24 -23.26 -2.48
CA ASP A 325 13.41 -22.88 -3.88
C ASP A 325 14.84 -22.38 -4.13
N GLU A 326 15.53 -22.95 -5.12
CA GLU A 326 16.93 -22.65 -5.43
C GLU A 326 17.10 -21.23 -6.02
N LYS A 327 16.11 -20.72 -6.75
CA LYS A 327 16.15 -19.34 -7.26
C LYS A 327 15.98 -18.34 -6.11
N LEU A 328 15.13 -18.66 -5.14
CA LEU A 328 15.02 -17.86 -3.93
C LEU A 328 16.30 -17.90 -3.10
N ALA A 329 17.00 -19.06 -3.04
CA ALA A 329 18.29 -19.15 -2.39
C ALA A 329 19.36 -18.24 -3.03
N SER A 330 19.30 -18.04 -4.34
CA SER A 330 20.19 -17.15 -5.09
C SER A 330 19.71 -15.70 -5.17
N SER A 331 18.47 -15.42 -4.78
CA SER A 331 17.90 -14.07 -4.74
C SER A 331 18.67 -13.17 -3.76
N THR A 332 18.85 -11.91 -4.13
CA THR A 332 19.59 -10.94 -3.31
C THR A 332 18.69 -9.93 -2.60
N ALA A 333 17.50 -9.68 -3.14
CA ALA A 333 16.58 -8.67 -2.63
C ALA A 333 15.11 -9.07 -2.77
N PRO A 334 14.67 -10.18 -2.14
CA PRO A 334 13.27 -10.61 -2.20
C PRO A 334 12.39 -9.70 -1.34
N VAL A 335 11.29 -9.21 -1.92
CA VAL A 335 10.31 -8.33 -1.27
C VAL A 335 8.92 -8.86 -1.55
N PHE A 336 8.11 -9.00 -0.51
CA PHE A 336 6.68 -9.26 -0.69
C PHE A 336 5.97 -8.01 -1.22
N ARG A 337 5.19 -8.18 -2.27
CA ARG A 337 4.29 -7.17 -2.82
C ARG A 337 2.86 -7.63 -2.58
N VAL A 338 2.09 -6.77 -1.96
CA VAL A 338 0.69 -7.04 -1.62
C VAL A 338 -0.18 -5.99 -2.28
N ASN A 339 -1.23 -6.44 -2.96
CA ASN A 339 -2.28 -5.57 -3.43
C ASN A 339 -3.64 -6.23 -3.24
N ARG A 340 -4.50 -5.64 -2.42
CA ARG A 340 -5.80 -6.22 -2.04
C ARG A 340 -5.63 -7.65 -1.51
N ASP A 341 -6.15 -8.64 -2.23
CA ASP A 341 -6.06 -10.07 -1.84
C ASP A 341 -4.93 -10.83 -2.54
N ALA A 342 -4.17 -10.16 -3.39
CA ALA A 342 -3.06 -10.77 -4.12
C ALA A 342 -1.72 -10.51 -3.43
N ILE A 343 -0.86 -11.52 -3.42
CA ILE A 343 0.49 -11.46 -2.87
C ILE A 343 1.48 -12.11 -3.83
N VAL A 344 2.61 -11.46 -4.02
CA VAL A 344 3.76 -12.03 -4.74
C VAL A 344 5.03 -11.82 -3.94
N LEU A 345 6.02 -12.66 -4.17
CA LEU A 345 7.40 -12.45 -3.75
C LEU A 345 8.21 -12.04 -4.99
N ASN A 346 8.85 -10.90 -4.96
CA ASN A 346 9.60 -10.33 -6.09
C ASN A 346 11.06 -10.11 -5.70
N ASP A 347 12.00 -10.70 -6.42
CA ASP A 347 13.38 -10.22 -6.38
C ASP A 347 13.45 -8.91 -7.15
N VAL A 348 13.65 -7.80 -6.45
CA VAL A 348 13.59 -6.46 -7.07
C VAL A 348 14.76 -6.18 -7.98
N ILE A 349 15.87 -6.92 -7.90
CA ILE A 349 17.04 -6.76 -8.75
C ILE A 349 16.85 -7.54 -10.04
N GLU A 350 16.68 -8.87 -9.95
CA GLU A 350 16.58 -9.76 -11.10
C GLU A 350 15.18 -9.79 -11.72
N GLY A 351 14.17 -9.35 -10.98
CA GLY A 351 12.79 -9.36 -11.43
C GLY A 351 12.08 -10.70 -11.25
N THR A 352 12.73 -11.70 -10.67
CA THR A 352 12.09 -13.00 -10.44
C THR A 352 10.86 -12.84 -9.55
N VAL A 353 9.76 -13.51 -9.92
CA VAL A 353 8.49 -13.41 -9.22
C VAL A 353 7.98 -14.81 -8.86
N TRP A 354 7.58 -14.99 -7.61
CA TRP A 354 6.91 -16.20 -7.12
C TRP A 354 5.51 -15.86 -6.64
N LEU A 355 4.60 -16.85 -6.70
CA LEU A 355 3.24 -16.78 -6.22
C LEU A 355 3.12 -17.54 -4.90
N PRO A 356 3.19 -16.87 -3.74
CA PRO A 356 3.19 -17.49 -2.42
C PRO A 356 1.92 -18.28 -2.08
N ASP A 357 0.77 -17.89 -2.60
CA ASP A 357 -0.50 -18.57 -2.38
C ASP A 357 -0.64 -19.87 -3.19
N GLU A 358 0.23 -20.06 -4.18
CA GLU A 358 0.20 -21.17 -5.11
C GLU A 358 1.45 -22.05 -5.00
N GLU A 359 1.80 -22.47 -3.79
CA GLU A 359 2.94 -23.34 -3.53
C GLU A 359 4.29 -22.75 -4.02
N LEU A 360 4.42 -21.43 -4.01
CA LEU A 360 5.61 -20.70 -4.47
C LEU A 360 5.90 -20.89 -5.98
N VAL A 361 4.86 -20.96 -6.80
CA VAL A 361 5.01 -21.11 -8.27
C VAL A 361 5.76 -19.92 -8.85
N LEU A 362 6.73 -20.20 -9.71
CA LEU A 362 7.54 -19.21 -10.40
C LEU A 362 6.82 -18.67 -11.64
N VAL A 363 6.88 -17.35 -11.86
CA VAL A 363 6.42 -16.68 -13.09
C VAL A 363 7.61 -16.47 -14.01
N GLU A 364 7.55 -17.02 -15.23
CA GLU A 364 8.71 -17.10 -16.15
C GLU A 364 8.53 -16.31 -17.45
N ASN A 365 7.47 -15.54 -17.63
CA ASN A 365 7.18 -14.89 -18.92
C ASN A 365 7.71 -13.45 -19.08
N TRP A 366 8.73 -13.06 -18.33
CA TRP A 366 9.34 -11.73 -18.41
C TRP A 366 9.88 -11.40 -19.82
N THR A 367 10.42 -12.39 -20.51
CA THR A 367 10.98 -12.22 -21.87
C THR A 367 9.95 -11.73 -22.89
N ASP A 368 8.68 -12.12 -22.71
CA ASP A 368 7.60 -11.71 -23.62
C ASP A 368 7.34 -10.20 -23.51
N VAL A 369 7.36 -9.69 -22.27
CA VAL A 369 7.08 -8.28 -21.97
C VAL A 369 8.26 -7.38 -22.31
N THR A 370 9.50 -7.88 -22.12
CA THR A 370 10.73 -7.17 -22.46
C THR A 370 10.80 -6.93 -23.96
N SER A 371 10.48 -7.95 -24.77
CA SER A 371 10.47 -7.87 -26.22
C SER A 371 9.44 -6.85 -26.73
N GLN A 372 8.24 -6.83 -26.17
CA GLN A 372 7.20 -5.86 -26.53
C GLN A 372 7.62 -4.42 -26.20
N THR A 373 8.23 -4.21 -25.04
CA THR A 373 8.67 -2.88 -24.62
C THR A 373 9.79 -2.35 -25.53
N ASP A 374 10.67 -3.21 -26.00
CA ASP A 374 11.74 -2.84 -26.92
C ASP A 374 11.22 -2.53 -28.33
N GLU A 375 10.23 -3.27 -28.82
CA GLU A 375 9.54 -3.00 -30.10
C GLU A 375 8.78 -1.67 -30.05
N ASP A 376 8.09 -1.36 -28.95
CA ASP A 376 7.38 -0.10 -28.78
C ASP A 376 8.32 1.10 -28.72
N ALA A 377 9.49 0.96 -28.09
CA ALA A 377 10.52 1.98 -28.07
C ALA A 377 11.08 2.24 -29.47
N ALA A 378 11.40 1.19 -30.21
CA ALA A 378 11.90 1.28 -31.59
C ALA A 378 10.90 1.94 -32.56
N ASN A 379 9.62 1.61 -32.42
CA ASN A 379 8.54 2.21 -33.23
C ASN A 379 8.31 3.70 -32.91
N LYS A 380 8.53 4.14 -31.67
CA LYS A 380 8.48 5.56 -31.28
C LYS A 380 9.60 6.37 -31.87
N ASP A 381 10.83 5.83 -31.90
CA ASP A 381 11.99 6.49 -32.49
C ASP A 381 11.84 6.64 -34.02
N ASP A 382 11.32 5.63 -34.70
CA ASP A 382 11.05 5.67 -36.14
C ASP A 382 9.95 6.71 -36.48
N SER A 383 8.93 6.82 -35.63
CA SER A 383 7.87 7.82 -35.78
C SER A 383 8.36 9.25 -35.56
N ALA A 384 9.30 9.46 -34.64
CA ALA A 384 9.93 10.76 -34.38
C ALA A 384 10.82 11.18 -35.53
N GLN A 385 11.62 10.28 -36.09
CA GLN A 385 12.48 10.55 -37.26
C GLN A 385 11.65 10.84 -38.52
N THR A 386 10.53 10.18 -38.72
CA THR A 386 9.64 10.43 -39.88
C THR A 386 8.96 11.81 -39.78
N SER A 387 8.71 12.31 -38.60
CA SER A 387 8.13 13.64 -38.36
C SER A 387 9.13 14.78 -38.58
N GLU A 388 10.43 14.58 -38.31
CA GLU A 388 11.47 15.57 -38.58
C GLU A 388 11.83 15.68 -40.08
N SER A 389 11.59 14.64 -40.87
CA SER A 389 11.88 14.61 -42.30
C SER A 389 10.84 15.32 -43.17
N GLN A 390 9.74 15.82 -42.61
CA GLN A 390 8.69 16.56 -43.31
C GLN A 390 8.73 18.08 -43.10
N SER A 391 9.90 18.69 -42.88
CA SER A 391 10.03 20.13 -42.98
C SER A 391 9.92 20.56 -44.46
N LEU A 392 8.86 21.32 -44.76
CA LEU A 392 8.52 21.86 -46.07
C LEU A 392 9.68 22.67 -46.68
N PRO A 393 9.88 22.57 -48.03
CA PRO A 393 10.86 23.42 -48.69
C PRO A 393 10.40 24.88 -48.69
N GLU A 394 11.33 25.75 -48.30
CA GLU A 394 11.18 27.20 -48.44
C GLU A 394 10.87 27.57 -49.92
N ARG A 395 9.79 28.32 -50.11
CA ARG A 395 9.52 28.96 -51.39
C ARG A 395 10.38 30.24 -51.47
N THR A 396 11.30 30.23 -52.39
CA THR A 396 11.91 31.45 -52.97
C THR A 396 10.92 32.22 -53.79
#